data_bf7ff13b1ff897bedc885955b9493587
#
_entry.id   bf7ff13b1ff897bedc885955b9493587
#
_cell.length_a   1.000
_cell.length_b   1.000
_cell.length_c   1.000
_cell.angle_alpha   90.00
_cell.angle_beta   90.00
_cell.angle_gamma   90.00
#
_symmetry.space_group_name_H-M   'P 1'
#
loop_
_entity.id
_entity.type
_entity.pdbx_description
1 polymer ?
#
loop_
_entity_poly.entity_id
_entity_poly.type
_entity_poly.pdbx_seq_one_letter_code
_entity_poly.pdbx_strand_id
1 'polypeptide(L)'
;GEVDGRPMYKSMAEAGEPADLALILVNKKAALAAVTDCAVHGVKVGVMYTAGFGEMGEEGARIQQEMVRVANEHGMRLVGPNCMGVFSHPAGLNLTGEEIPSGDIALISQSGNIGFSLWYDAANYLHTGFSRFVGFGNQADIAVHEYIDYCADDPMSKVIVIYLEGLRPGSGLDFIRSASAAAKKKPVVILKGGRSTAGKRAASSHT
;
A
#
# COMPACT_ATOMS: atom_id res chain seq x y z
N GLY A 1 -1.09 16.10 24.84
CA GLY A 1 -0.50 17.11 23.95
C GLY A 1 -1.51 17.63 22.95
N GLU A 2 -1.07 18.52 22.07
CA GLU A 2 -1.90 19.15 21.04
C GLU A 2 -1.01 19.39 19.80
N VAL A 3 -1.59 19.23 18.60
CA VAL A 3 -0.97 19.58 17.32
C VAL A 3 -2.01 20.32 16.48
N ASP A 4 -1.67 21.52 16.00
CA ASP A 4 -2.54 22.38 15.20
C ASP A 4 -3.95 22.58 15.80
N GLY A 5 -4.01 22.79 17.13
CA GLY A 5 -5.26 22.98 17.86
C GLY A 5 -6.08 21.71 18.09
N ARG A 6 -5.55 20.53 17.76
CA ARG A 6 -6.21 19.23 17.96
C ARG A 6 -5.54 18.43 19.07
N PRO A 7 -6.32 17.81 19.97
CA PRO A 7 -5.75 17.01 21.06
C PRO A 7 -5.04 15.77 20.51
N MET A 8 -3.90 15.46 21.14
CA MET A 8 -3.19 14.20 20.91
C MET A 8 -3.50 13.21 22.03
N TYR A 9 -3.85 12.00 21.65
CA TYR A 9 -4.16 10.89 22.55
C TYR A 9 -3.02 9.88 22.57
N LYS A 10 -2.88 9.14 23.67
CA LYS A 10 -1.85 8.09 23.79
C LYS A 10 -2.29 6.76 23.20
N SER A 11 -3.60 6.56 23.01
CA SER A 11 -4.21 5.34 22.48
C SER A 11 -5.54 5.66 21.80
N MET A 12 -6.05 4.71 21.02
CA MET A 12 -7.40 4.77 20.45
C MET A 12 -8.49 4.81 21.55
N ALA A 13 -8.26 4.14 22.66
CA ALA A 13 -9.18 4.17 23.81
C ALA A 13 -9.33 5.57 24.40
N GLU A 14 -8.23 6.35 24.50
CA GLU A 14 -8.29 7.74 24.98
C GLU A 14 -8.94 8.69 23.96
N ALA A 15 -8.83 8.40 22.67
CA ALA A 15 -9.46 9.21 21.62
C ALA A 15 -10.99 9.12 21.67
N GLY A 16 -11.54 7.97 22.05
CA GLY A 16 -12.97 7.77 22.26
C GLY A 16 -13.84 7.80 21.00
N GLU A 17 -13.26 8.06 19.83
CA GLU A 17 -13.95 8.14 18.55
C GLU A 17 -13.60 6.94 17.67
N PRO A 18 -14.58 6.34 16.95
CA PRO A 18 -14.30 5.26 16.03
C PRO A 18 -13.51 5.76 14.81
N ALA A 19 -12.59 4.93 14.31
CA ALA A 19 -11.84 5.19 13.09
C ALA A 19 -11.88 3.98 12.18
N ASP A 20 -12.18 4.15 10.90
CA ASP A 20 -12.16 3.08 9.91
C ASP A 20 -10.77 2.88 9.33
N LEU A 21 -9.95 3.93 9.30
CA LEU A 21 -8.61 3.97 8.69
C LEU A 21 -7.58 4.54 9.65
N ALA A 22 -6.45 3.87 9.78
CA ALA A 22 -5.29 4.37 10.53
C ALA A 22 -4.08 4.56 9.61
N LEU A 23 -3.45 5.74 9.71
CA LEU A 23 -2.16 6.01 9.10
C LEU A 23 -1.06 5.77 10.14
N ILE A 24 -0.24 4.72 9.95
CA ILE A 24 0.74 4.26 10.94
C ILE A 24 2.13 4.75 10.57
N LEU A 25 2.59 5.79 11.28
CA LEU A 25 3.87 6.50 11.06
C LEU A 25 4.83 6.39 12.26
N VAL A 26 4.63 5.42 13.11
CA VAL A 26 5.45 5.20 14.31
C VAL A 26 6.78 4.51 13.96
N ASN A 27 7.78 4.60 14.86
CA ASN A 27 9.02 3.86 14.69
C ASN A 27 8.81 2.33 14.80
N LYS A 28 9.77 1.55 14.29
CA LYS A 28 9.72 0.07 14.27
C LYS A 28 9.37 -0.56 15.62
N LYS A 29 9.93 -0.02 16.73
CA LYS A 29 9.73 -0.60 18.07
C LYS A 29 8.29 -0.44 18.57
N ALA A 30 7.60 0.62 18.17
CA ALA A 30 6.22 0.91 18.55
C ALA A 30 5.19 0.31 17.58
N ALA A 31 5.63 -0.21 16.44
CA ALA A 31 4.75 -0.60 15.33
C ALA A 31 3.73 -1.68 15.72
N LEU A 32 4.18 -2.77 16.35
CA LEU A 32 3.28 -3.86 16.77
C LEU A 32 2.24 -3.35 17.79
N ALA A 33 2.66 -2.52 18.74
CA ALA A 33 1.72 -1.96 19.73
C ALA A 33 0.69 -1.02 19.08
N ALA A 34 1.11 -0.20 18.10
CA ALA A 34 0.21 0.69 17.37
C ALA A 34 -0.79 -0.11 16.50
N VAL A 35 -0.33 -1.14 15.79
CA VAL A 35 -1.22 -2.04 15.02
C VAL A 35 -2.22 -2.72 15.96
N THR A 36 -1.76 -3.22 17.11
CA THR A 36 -2.63 -3.87 18.09
C THR A 36 -3.68 -2.90 18.62
N ASP A 37 -3.28 -1.69 19.02
CA ASP A 37 -4.21 -0.66 19.52
C ASP A 37 -5.29 -0.32 18.48
N CYS A 38 -4.90 -0.09 17.22
CA CYS A 38 -5.85 0.14 16.14
C CYS A 38 -6.80 -1.04 15.92
N ALA A 39 -6.25 -2.27 15.88
CA ALA A 39 -7.02 -3.47 15.59
C ALA A 39 -8.09 -3.77 16.67
N VAL A 40 -7.72 -3.73 17.95
CA VAL A 40 -8.65 -4.01 19.05
C VAL A 40 -9.75 -2.94 19.18
N HIS A 41 -9.52 -1.73 18.69
CA HIS A 41 -10.52 -0.65 18.65
C HIS A 41 -11.30 -0.57 17.35
N GLY A 42 -11.23 -1.60 16.50
CA GLY A 42 -12.12 -1.78 15.36
C GLY A 42 -11.74 -1.03 14.09
N VAL A 43 -10.51 -0.51 13.99
CA VAL A 43 -9.98 0.03 12.73
C VAL A 43 -10.03 -1.06 11.65
N LYS A 44 -10.51 -0.72 10.46
CA LYS A 44 -10.69 -1.70 9.36
C LYS A 44 -9.44 -1.82 8.50
N VAL A 45 -8.73 -0.72 8.27
CA VAL A 45 -7.54 -0.68 7.42
C VAL A 45 -6.44 0.14 8.08
N GLY A 46 -5.23 -0.43 8.16
CA GLY A 46 -4.01 0.30 8.50
C GLY A 46 -3.13 0.50 7.27
N VAL A 47 -2.68 1.73 7.04
CA VAL A 47 -1.68 2.05 6.02
C VAL A 47 -0.37 2.33 6.73
N MET A 48 0.64 1.46 6.53
CA MET A 48 1.86 1.47 7.33
C MET A 48 3.08 1.87 6.52
N TYR A 49 3.60 3.06 6.81
CA TYR A 49 4.79 3.61 6.15
C TYR A 49 6.09 3.05 6.71
N THR A 50 6.10 2.73 8.00
CA THR A 50 7.29 2.28 8.70
C THR A 50 7.95 1.11 7.99
N ALA A 51 9.26 1.27 7.72
CA ALA A 51 10.15 0.24 7.19
C ALA A 51 10.92 -0.47 8.32
N GLY A 52 11.72 -1.48 7.97
CA GLY A 52 12.58 -2.19 8.90
C GLY A 52 12.07 -3.57 9.29
N PHE A 53 11.23 -4.19 8.46
CA PHE A 53 10.58 -5.48 8.73
C PHE A 53 11.09 -6.59 7.80
N GLY A 54 10.25 -7.19 6.99
CA GLY A 54 10.60 -8.34 6.16
C GLY A 54 11.80 -8.10 5.24
N GLU A 55 11.98 -6.88 4.75
CA GLU A 55 13.12 -6.47 3.94
C GLU A 55 14.47 -6.45 4.70
N MET A 56 14.43 -6.48 6.03
CA MET A 56 15.64 -6.50 6.89
C MET A 56 16.01 -7.90 7.39
N GLY A 57 15.35 -8.94 6.90
CA GLY A 57 15.66 -10.33 7.24
C GLY A 57 14.70 -10.97 8.24
N GLU A 58 15.07 -12.13 8.79
CA GLU A 58 14.17 -13.03 9.53
C GLU A 58 13.50 -12.42 10.75
N GLU A 59 14.21 -11.64 11.56
CA GLU A 59 13.63 -11.00 12.74
C GLU A 59 12.57 -9.98 12.34
N GLY A 60 12.86 -9.17 11.32
CA GLY A 60 11.90 -8.21 10.78
C GLY A 60 10.68 -8.90 10.19
N ALA A 61 10.87 -9.99 9.46
CA ALA A 61 9.81 -10.80 8.89
C ALA A 61 8.89 -11.38 9.98
N ARG A 62 9.47 -11.86 11.10
CA ARG A 62 8.68 -12.36 12.23
C ARG A 62 7.79 -11.29 12.85
N ILE A 63 8.31 -10.08 13.06
CA ILE A 63 7.53 -8.97 13.59
C ILE A 63 6.42 -8.58 12.60
N GLN A 64 6.73 -8.53 11.30
CA GLN A 64 5.77 -8.27 10.24
C GLN A 64 4.61 -9.28 10.23
N GLN A 65 4.93 -10.57 10.32
CA GLN A 65 3.92 -11.63 10.41
C GLN A 65 3.05 -11.52 11.65
N GLU A 66 3.63 -11.16 12.79
CA GLU A 66 2.88 -10.95 14.02
C GLU A 66 1.92 -9.75 13.92
N MET A 67 2.33 -8.65 13.31
CA MET A 67 1.43 -7.51 13.04
C MET A 67 0.25 -7.91 12.16
N VAL A 68 0.50 -8.68 11.10
CA VAL A 68 -0.55 -9.18 10.20
C VAL A 68 -1.50 -10.12 10.95
N ARG A 69 -0.96 -11.03 11.77
CA ARG A 69 -1.77 -11.95 12.58
C ARG A 69 -2.72 -11.20 13.50
N VAL A 70 -2.19 -10.26 14.29
CA VAL A 70 -2.99 -9.46 15.23
C VAL A 70 -4.04 -8.61 14.49
N ALA A 71 -3.67 -7.96 13.39
CA ALA A 71 -4.61 -7.18 12.58
C ALA A 71 -5.77 -8.06 12.10
N ASN A 72 -5.47 -9.19 11.46
CA ASN A 72 -6.47 -10.08 10.88
C ASN A 72 -7.38 -10.74 11.92
N GLU A 73 -6.87 -11.08 13.11
CA GLU A 73 -7.67 -11.61 14.22
C GLU A 73 -8.78 -10.65 14.67
N HIS A 74 -8.58 -9.34 14.48
CA HIS A 74 -9.56 -8.30 14.81
C HIS A 74 -10.29 -7.75 13.58
N GLY A 75 -10.12 -8.36 12.41
CA GLY A 75 -10.77 -7.94 11.16
C GLY A 75 -10.16 -6.71 10.50
N MET A 76 -8.96 -6.29 10.90
CA MET A 76 -8.20 -5.20 10.28
C MET A 76 -7.30 -5.75 9.17
N ARG A 77 -7.19 -5.02 8.05
CA ARG A 77 -6.27 -5.34 6.96
C ARG A 77 -5.13 -4.31 6.92
N LEU A 78 -3.94 -4.74 6.45
CA LEU A 78 -2.76 -3.89 6.39
C LEU A 78 -2.28 -3.66 4.95
N VAL A 79 -2.10 -2.38 4.59
CA VAL A 79 -1.35 -1.94 3.41
C VAL A 79 0.10 -1.67 3.83
N GLY A 80 1.05 -2.24 3.14
CA GLY A 80 2.47 -2.15 3.50
C GLY A 80 2.95 -3.41 4.26
N PRO A 81 3.85 -3.26 5.25
CA PRO A 81 4.61 -2.06 5.64
C PRO A 81 5.57 -1.55 4.56
N ASN A 82 6.39 -0.54 4.90
CA ASN A 82 7.35 0.04 3.96
C ASN A 82 6.65 0.54 2.67
N CYS A 83 5.51 1.22 2.83
CA CYS A 83 4.70 1.70 1.72
C CYS A 83 4.74 3.23 1.58
N MET A 84 4.27 3.74 0.46
CA MET A 84 4.18 5.19 0.19
C MET A 84 2.76 5.73 0.35
N GLY A 85 1.84 4.91 0.82
CA GLY A 85 0.47 5.32 1.03
C GLY A 85 -0.47 4.98 -0.12
N VAL A 86 -1.66 5.53 -0.02
CA VAL A 86 -2.75 5.31 -0.97
C VAL A 86 -3.38 6.64 -1.38
N PHE A 87 -3.88 6.67 -2.61
CA PHE A 87 -4.64 7.79 -3.15
C PHE A 87 -5.90 7.27 -3.83
N SER A 88 -7.01 7.95 -3.61
CA SER A 88 -8.31 7.65 -4.24
C SER A 88 -9.03 8.96 -4.57
N HIS A 89 -8.95 9.38 -5.82
CA HIS A 89 -9.58 10.63 -6.25
C HIS A 89 -11.09 10.66 -5.95
N PRO A 90 -11.89 9.64 -6.30
CA PRO A 90 -13.32 9.65 -6.02
C PRO A 90 -13.69 9.67 -4.53
N ALA A 91 -12.81 9.19 -3.66
CA ALA A 91 -13.04 9.23 -2.21
C ALA A 91 -12.48 10.50 -1.55
N GLY A 92 -11.83 11.39 -2.31
CA GLY A 92 -11.10 12.52 -1.74
C GLY A 92 -9.98 12.12 -0.79
N LEU A 93 -9.47 10.89 -0.91
CA LEU A 93 -8.45 10.34 -0.02
C LEU A 93 -7.07 10.50 -0.63
N ASN A 94 -6.17 11.17 0.09
CA ASN A 94 -4.76 11.24 -0.27
C ASN A 94 -3.89 11.05 0.98
N LEU A 95 -3.23 9.91 1.05
CA LEU A 95 -2.30 9.55 2.12
C LEU A 95 -0.86 9.44 1.59
N THR A 96 -0.53 10.02 0.46
CA THR A 96 0.83 9.93 -0.10
C THR A 96 1.73 11.09 0.34
N GLY A 97 1.14 12.18 0.82
CA GLY A 97 1.85 13.42 1.13
C GLY A 97 2.20 14.27 -0.08
N GLU A 98 1.79 13.87 -1.29
CA GLU A 98 2.09 14.52 -2.56
C GLU A 98 0.80 14.88 -3.32
N GLU A 99 0.85 15.90 -4.15
CA GLU A 99 -0.25 16.21 -5.05
C GLU A 99 -0.25 15.26 -6.25
N ILE A 100 -1.30 14.46 -6.37
CA ILE A 100 -1.49 13.55 -7.50
C ILE A 100 -2.61 14.10 -8.38
N PRO A 101 -2.34 14.40 -9.67
CA PRO A 101 -3.37 14.89 -10.56
C PRO A 101 -4.47 13.84 -10.77
N SER A 102 -5.71 14.29 -10.75
CA SER A 102 -6.87 13.41 -10.98
C SER A 102 -6.95 12.98 -12.45
N GLY A 103 -7.36 11.72 -12.66
CA GLY A 103 -7.51 11.14 -13.99
C GLY A 103 -8.09 9.74 -13.92
N ASP A 104 -7.76 8.88 -14.88
CA ASP A 104 -8.39 7.58 -15.06
C ASP A 104 -7.40 6.39 -15.02
N ILE A 105 -6.15 6.64 -14.60
CA ILE A 105 -5.14 5.59 -14.43
C ILE A 105 -5.17 5.07 -12.98
N ALA A 106 -5.27 3.76 -12.79
CA ALA A 106 -4.96 3.11 -11.53
C ALA A 106 -3.49 2.69 -11.53
N LEU A 107 -2.69 3.22 -10.61
CA LEU A 107 -1.27 2.88 -10.45
C LEU A 107 -1.08 2.06 -9.18
N ILE A 108 -0.61 0.83 -9.33
CA ILE A 108 -0.30 -0.13 -8.27
C ILE A 108 1.21 -0.32 -8.26
N SER A 109 1.92 0.22 -7.27
CA SER A 109 3.38 0.22 -7.24
C SER A 109 3.95 -0.44 -6.00
N GLN A 110 4.89 -1.37 -6.19
CA GLN A 110 5.63 -1.96 -5.07
C GLN A 110 6.65 -0.96 -4.51
N SER A 111 7.33 -0.21 -5.38
CA SER A 111 8.27 0.83 -5.00
C SER A 111 7.59 2.20 -4.92
N GLY A 112 7.75 2.87 -3.78
CA GLY A 112 7.30 4.25 -3.61
C GLY A 112 7.98 5.21 -4.58
N ASN A 113 9.30 5.13 -4.71
CA ASN A 113 10.08 6.01 -5.58
C ASN A 113 9.71 5.85 -7.06
N ILE A 114 9.52 4.62 -7.53
CA ILE A 114 9.07 4.39 -8.92
C ILE A 114 7.63 4.87 -9.11
N GLY A 115 6.76 4.62 -8.14
CA GLY A 115 5.40 5.17 -8.16
C GLY A 115 5.42 6.68 -8.28
N PHE A 116 6.20 7.36 -7.44
CA PHE A 116 6.39 8.82 -7.51
C PHE A 116 6.86 9.26 -8.88
N SER A 117 7.93 8.67 -9.42
CA SER A 117 8.46 9.04 -10.74
C SER A 117 7.41 8.87 -11.83
N LEU A 118 6.66 7.76 -11.81
CA LEU A 118 5.63 7.49 -12.82
C LEU A 118 4.51 8.53 -12.80
N TRP A 119 4.00 8.91 -11.62
CA TRP A 119 2.95 9.94 -11.61
C TRP A 119 3.49 11.33 -11.88
N TYR A 120 4.71 11.65 -11.41
CA TYR A 120 5.34 12.93 -11.68
C TYR A 120 5.54 13.14 -13.19
N ASP A 121 6.07 12.14 -13.89
CA ASP A 121 6.28 12.19 -15.32
C ASP A 121 4.96 12.23 -16.09
N ALA A 122 3.97 11.44 -15.66
CA ALA A 122 2.64 11.45 -16.27
C ALA A 122 1.95 12.81 -16.14
N ALA A 123 2.06 13.46 -14.99
CA ALA A 123 1.49 14.77 -14.75
C ALA A 123 2.18 15.87 -15.56
N ASN A 124 3.52 15.89 -15.54
CA ASN A 124 4.29 17.02 -16.05
C ASN A 124 4.58 16.92 -17.56
N TYR A 125 4.69 15.71 -18.10
CA TYR A 125 5.06 15.51 -19.52
C TYR A 125 3.91 14.96 -20.37
N LEU A 126 3.00 14.17 -19.78
CA LEU A 126 1.90 13.56 -20.53
C LEU A 126 0.54 14.20 -20.25
N HIS A 127 0.48 15.13 -19.29
CA HIS A 127 -0.73 15.84 -18.89
C HIS A 127 -1.90 14.87 -18.57
N THR A 128 -1.58 13.75 -17.93
CA THR A 128 -2.55 12.75 -17.51
C THR A 128 -2.52 12.58 -16.00
N GLY A 129 -3.56 11.94 -15.44
CA GLY A 129 -3.73 11.79 -14.00
C GLY A 129 -4.24 10.42 -13.59
N PHE A 130 -4.51 10.30 -12.29
CA PHE A 130 -4.77 9.03 -11.66
C PHE A 130 -6.13 9.00 -10.96
N SER A 131 -6.82 7.88 -11.07
CA SER A 131 -8.03 7.57 -10.31
C SER A 131 -7.68 6.99 -8.94
N ARG A 132 -6.66 6.12 -8.94
CA ARG A 132 -6.15 5.40 -7.78
C ARG A 132 -4.63 5.33 -7.82
N PHE A 133 -4.03 5.38 -6.64
CA PHE A 133 -2.65 4.98 -6.43
C PHE A 133 -2.57 4.10 -5.18
N VAL A 134 -1.81 3.01 -5.27
CA VAL A 134 -1.47 2.17 -4.13
C VAL A 134 0.03 1.91 -4.14
N GLY A 135 0.75 2.48 -3.19
CA GLY A 135 2.12 2.11 -2.91
C GLY A 135 2.10 0.98 -1.87
N PHE A 136 2.21 -0.29 -2.31
CA PHE A 136 1.93 -1.43 -1.42
C PHE A 136 3.14 -2.00 -0.68
N GLY A 137 4.37 -1.54 -0.97
CA GLY A 137 5.58 -1.90 -0.21
C GLY A 137 5.82 -3.42 -0.11
N ASN A 138 5.98 -3.90 1.13
CA ASN A 138 6.29 -5.32 1.40
C ASN A 138 5.13 -6.30 1.12
N GLN A 139 3.92 -5.82 0.85
CA GLN A 139 2.72 -6.65 0.64
C GLN A 139 2.53 -7.75 1.72
N ALA A 140 2.67 -7.37 2.99
CA ALA A 140 2.66 -8.34 4.09
C ALA A 140 1.31 -9.03 4.28
N ASP A 141 0.21 -8.29 4.13
CA ASP A 141 -1.17 -8.77 4.25
C ASP A 141 -1.90 -8.73 2.90
N ILE A 142 -2.24 -7.54 2.40
CA ILE A 142 -2.96 -7.40 1.13
C ILE A 142 -2.00 -7.66 -0.03
N ALA A 143 -2.31 -8.68 -0.83
CA ALA A 143 -1.48 -9.05 -1.98
C ALA A 143 -1.83 -8.23 -3.22
N VAL A 144 -0.86 -8.09 -4.14
CA VAL A 144 -1.02 -7.27 -5.35
C VAL A 144 -2.24 -7.65 -6.20
N HIS A 145 -2.61 -8.92 -6.23
CA HIS A 145 -3.77 -9.38 -7.00
C HIS A 145 -5.10 -8.82 -6.47
N GLU A 146 -5.24 -8.60 -5.15
CA GLU A 146 -6.44 -8.01 -4.55
C GLU A 146 -6.63 -6.55 -5.02
N TYR A 147 -5.54 -5.78 -5.16
CA TYR A 147 -5.61 -4.44 -5.74
C TYR A 147 -5.97 -4.45 -7.23
N ILE A 148 -5.47 -5.46 -7.98
CA ILE A 148 -5.83 -5.64 -9.39
C ILE A 148 -7.32 -5.92 -9.53
N ASP A 149 -7.87 -6.83 -8.73
CA ASP A 149 -9.29 -7.18 -8.74
C ASP A 149 -10.16 -5.97 -8.44
N TYR A 150 -9.81 -5.20 -7.41
CA TYR A 150 -10.49 -3.94 -7.10
C TYR A 150 -10.47 -2.95 -8.26
N CYS A 151 -9.30 -2.69 -8.84
CA CYS A 151 -9.16 -1.75 -9.96
C CYS A 151 -9.81 -2.24 -11.25
N ALA A 152 -9.92 -3.56 -11.44
CA ALA A 152 -10.60 -4.14 -12.60
C ALA A 152 -12.10 -3.82 -12.62
N ASP A 153 -12.72 -3.72 -11.46
CA ASP A 153 -14.15 -3.41 -11.31
C ASP A 153 -14.44 -1.92 -11.04
N ASP A 154 -13.41 -1.12 -10.76
CA ASP A 154 -13.57 0.31 -10.52
C ASP A 154 -13.91 1.07 -11.81
N PRO A 155 -15.09 1.70 -11.91
CA PRO A 155 -15.51 2.42 -13.13
C PRO A 155 -14.68 3.68 -13.40
N MET A 156 -14.01 4.22 -12.38
CA MET A 156 -13.17 5.42 -12.51
C MET A 156 -11.79 5.11 -13.08
N SER A 157 -11.37 3.85 -13.04
CA SER A 157 -10.07 3.40 -13.55
C SER A 157 -10.24 2.79 -14.93
N LYS A 158 -9.68 3.42 -15.96
CA LYS A 158 -9.74 2.92 -17.36
C LYS A 158 -8.51 2.11 -17.76
N VAL A 159 -7.38 2.35 -17.09
CA VAL A 159 -6.12 1.64 -17.32
C VAL A 159 -5.53 1.24 -15.97
N ILE A 160 -4.97 0.04 -15.88
CA ILE A 160 -4.25 -0.43 -14.70
C ILE A 160 -2.77 -0.51 -15.03
N VAL A 161 -1.94 0.24 -14.32
CA VAL A 161 -0.48 0.23 -14.43
C VAL A 161 0.09 -0.39 -13.15
N ILE A 162 0.95 -1.39 -13.31
CA ILE A 162 1.52 -2.14 -12.20
C ILE A 162 3.04 -2.09 -12.27
N TYR A 163 3.69 -1.60 -11.21
CA TYR A 163 5.12 -1.79 -11.00
C TYR A 163 5.34 -2.88 -9.96
N LEU A 164 6.04 -3.94 -10.35
CA LEU A 164 6.24 -5.14 -9.54
C LEU A 164 7.71 -5.55 -9.50
N GLU A 165 8.25 -5.76 -8.30
CA GLU A 165 9.61 -6.27 -8.08
C GLU A 165 9.61 -7.75 -7.71
N GLY A 166 8.62 -8.21 -6.95
CA GLY A 166 8.43 -9.59 -6.54
C GLY A 166 7.00 -9.89 -6.14
N LEU A 167 6.67 -11.16 -6.11
CA LEU A 167 5.40 -11.66 -5.59
C LEU A 167 5.63 -12.39 -4.27
N ARG A 168 4.67 -12.35 -3.39
CA ARG A 168 4.68 -13.21 -2.20
C ARG A 168 4.80 -14.67 -2.63
N PRO A 169 5.55 -15.49 -1.85
CA PRO A 169 5.60 -16.93 -2.11
C PRO A 169 4.19 -17.52 -2.19
N GLY A 170 3.92 -18.29 -3.25
CA GLY A 170 2.63 -18.93 -3.48
C GLY A 170 1.56 -18.08 -4.19
N SER A 171 1.70 -16.74 -4.30
CA SER A 171 0.68 -15.86 -4.89
C SER A 171 0.74 -15.72 -6.42
N GLY A 172 1.67 -16.42 -7.09
CA GLY A 172 1.88 -16.26 -8.54
C GLY A 172 0.67 -16.63 -9.40
N LEU A 173 -0.04 -17.70 -9.06
CA LEU A 173 -1.23 -18.11 -9.81
C LEU A 173 -2.38 -17.11 -9.63
N ASP A 174 -2.58 -16.59 -8.43
CA ASP A 174 -3.63 -15.61 -8.16
C ASP A 174 -3.34 -14.30 -8.90
N PHE A 175 -2.07 -13.86 -8.90
CA PHE A 175 -1.65 -12.71 -9.71
C PHE A 175 -1.97 -12.90 -11.21
N ILE A 176 -1.62 -14.06 -11.80
CA ILE A 176 -1.89 -14.33 -13.21
C ILE A 176 -3.40 -14.36 -13.48
N ARG A 177 -4.19 -14.98 -12.62
CA ARG A 177 -5.64 -15.04 -12.73
C ARG A 177 -6.28 -13.66 -12.71
N SER A 178 -5.93 -12.85 -11.70
CA SER A 178 -6.46 -11.50 -11.55
C SER A 178 -6.03 -10.58 -12.70
N ALA A 179 -4.75 -10.61 -13.10
CA ALA A 179 -4.26 -9.80 -14.21
C ALA A 179 -4.93 -10.21 -15.53
N SER A 180 -5.11 -11.51 -15.78
CA SER A 180 -5.79 -12.03 -16.98
C SER A 180 -7.28 -11.69 -16.99
N ALA A 181 -7.94 -11.71 -15.84
CA ALA A 181 -9.35 -11.33 -15.73
C ALA A 181 -9.51 -9.80 -15.93
N ALA A 182 -8.65 -9.01 -15.33
CA ALA A 182 -8.62 -7.54 -15.49
C ALA A 182 -8.38 -7.14 -16.96
N ALA A 183 -7.45 -7.82 -17.65
CA ALA A 183 -7.10 -7.54 -19.04
C ALA A 183 -8.25 -7.79 -20.03
N LYS A 184 -9.28 -8.54 -19.64
CA LYS A 184 -10.52 -8.70 -20.42
C LYS A 184 -11.47 -7.52 -20.28
N LYS A 185 -11.30 -6.69 -19.24
CA LYS A 185 -12.16 -5.55 -18.93
C LYS A 185 -11.53 -4.22 -19.33
N LYS A 186 -10.23 -4.07 -19.13
CA LYS A 186 -9.48 -2.85 -19.41
C LYS A 186 -7.98 -3.13 -19.64
N PRO A 187 -7.22 -2.22 -20.30
CA PRO A 187 -5.80 -2.38 -20.50
C PRO A 187 -5.06 -2.56 -19.16
N VAL A 188 -4.14 -3.52 -19.11
CA VAL A 188 -3.25 -3.77 -17.97
C VAL A 188 -1.80 -3.71 -18.45
N VAL A 189 -1.02 -2.82 -17.87
CA VAL A 189 0.41 -2.64 -18.17
C VAL A 189 1.22 -3.07 -16.97
N ILE A 190 2.17 -3.99 -17.14
CA ILE A 190 3.00 -4.51 -16.06
C ILE A 190 4.46 -4.22 -16.34
N LEU A 191 5.08 -3.41 -15.47
CA LEU A 191 6.51 -3.17 -15.46
C LEU A 191 7.14 -4.04 -14.37
N LYS A 192 7.85 -5.11 -14.78
CA LYS A 192 8.55 -6.02 -13.87
C LYS A 192 10.01 -5.59 -13.66
N GLY A 193 10.29 -5.04 -12.48
CA GLY A 193 11.64 -4.74 -12.01
C GLY A 193 12.44 -5.99 -11.58
N GLY A 194 13.72 -5.80 -11.22
CA GLY A 194 14.55 -6.84 -10.59
C GLY A 194 14.97 -8.01 -11.49
N ARG A 195 14.98 -7.86 -12.83
CA ARG A 195 15.33 -8.95 -13.76
C ARG A 195 16.86 -9.16 -13.91
N SER A 196 17.65 -8.12 -13.78
CA SER A 196 19.13 -8.19 -13.81
C SER A 196 19.70 -8.26 -12.40
N THR A 197 21.00 -8.63 -12.27
CA THR A 197 21.70 -8.63 -10.98
C THR A 197 21.70 -7.23 -10.32
N ALA A 198 21.91 -6.18 -11.11
CA ALA A 198 21.83 -4.80 -10.63
C ALA A 198 20.38 -4.44 -10.23
N GLY A 199 19.40 -4.81 -11.05
CA GLY A 199 17.99 -4.62 -10.75
C GLY A 199 17.51 -5.39 -9.52
N LYS A 200 18.01 -6.60 -9.27
CA LYS A 200 17.74 -7.36 -8.04
C LYS A 200 18.26 -6.64 -6.79
N ARG A 201 19.45 -6.03 -6.86
CA ARG A 201 19.96 -5.21 -5.74
C ARG A 201 19.12 -3.96 -5.51
N ALA A 202 18.70 -3.29 -6.58
CA ALA A 202 17.83 -2.12 -6.45
C ALA A 202 16.45 -2.48 -5.88
N ALA A 203 15.91 -3.67 -6.23
CA ALA A 203 14.63 -4.18 -5.74
C ALA A 203 14.71 -4.84 -4.35
N SER A 204 15.90 -4.99 -3.75
CA SER A 204 16.07 -5.65 -2.44
C SER A 204 15.55 -4.83 -1.25
N SER A 205 15.06 -3.61 -1.48
CA SER A 205 14.36 -2.80 -0.48
C SER A 205 12.94 -3.28 -0.18
N HIS A 206 12.43 -4.26 -0.94
CA HIS A 206 11.13 -4.90 -0.71
C HIS A 206 11.29 -6.42 -0.80
N THR A 207 10.59 -7.16 0.03
CA THR A 207 10.58 -8.63 0.07
C THR A 207 9.19 -9.16 -0.25
#